data_f7a49d693f1c14b56b44f31a1c11726e
#
_entry.id   f7a49d693f1c14b56b44f31a1c11726e
#
_cell.length_a   1.000
_cell.length_b   1.000
_cell.length_c   1.000
_cell.angle_alpha   90.00
_cell.angle_beta   90.00
_cell.angle_gamma   90.00
#
_symmetry.space_group_name_H-M   'P 1'
#
loop_
_entity.id
_entity.type
_entity.pdbx_description
1 polymer ?
#
loop_
_entity_poly.entity_id
_entity_poly.type
_entity_poly.pdbx_seq_one_letter_code
_entity_poly.pdbx_strand_id
1 'polypeptide(L)'
;MITSSLNAFAKSAIMTSLLAWGAAAMAQDLPGKGVKVQPLQSSVAEETFQTLLVSRALEKLGYDVQPIKEIEYATAYVAIANGDGTLIAANWVPLHDDFYKNAGGDAKLWRKGTYSTNALQGYLIDKKTADQYKITSIEQLKDPKIAKLFDTDGDGKADLTGCNPGWGCEAVINHQIQAYK
;
A
#
# COMPACT_ATOMS: atom_id res chain seq x y z
N MET A 1 -56.16 -20.93 52.32
CA MET A 1 -55.80 -19.88 51.33
C MET A 1 -54.30 -19.49 51.49
N ILE A 2 -53.35 -20.43 51.30
CA ILE A 2 -51.90 -20.14 51.37
C ILE A 2 -51.10 -20.97 50.28
N THR A 3 -51.66 -21.18 49.11
CA THR A 3 -50.96 -22.00 48.06
C THR A 3 -50.79 -21.29 46.76
N SER A 4 -51.18 -20.01 46.59
CA SER A 4 -51.07 -19.32 45.27
C SER A 4 -49.92 -18.31 45.13
N SER A 5 -49.18 -17.98 46.18
CA SER A 5 -48.15 -16.96 46.16
C SER A 5 -46.72 -17.48 45.89
N LEU A 6 -46.47 -18.77 46.10
CA LEU A 6 -45.14 -19.37 45.89
C LEU A 6 -44.80 -19.64 44.42
N ASN A 7 -45.81 -19.80 43.56
CA ASN A 7 -45.60 -20.07 42.14
C ASN A 7 -45.24 -18.84 41.28
N ALA A 8 -45.52 -17.64 41.75
CA ALA A 8 -45.24 -16.40 41.04
C ALA A 8 -43.75 -15.99 41.19
N PHE A 9 -43.16 -16.21 42.37
CA PHE A 9 -41.75 -15.89 42.62
C PHE A 9 -40.77 -16.84 41.90
N ALA A 10 -41.14 -18.13 41.78
CA ALA A 10 -40.27 -19.09 41.07
C ALA A 10 -40.21 -18.86 39.54
N LYS A 11 -41.28 -18.37 38.94
CA LYS A 11 -41.29 -18.08 37.49
C LYS A 11 -40.55 -16.80 37.13
N SER A 12 -40.50 -15.80 38.00
CA SER A 12 -39.72 -14.57 37.76
C SER A 12 -38.24 -14.77 37.94
N ALA A 13 -37.77 -15.65 38.83
CA ALA A 13 -36.36 -15.92 39.05
C ALA A 13 -35.72 -16.71 37.88
N ILE A 14 -36.47 -17.58 37.21
CA ILE A 14 -35.98 -18.36 36.05
C ILE A 14 -35.87 -17.50 34.80
N MET A 15 -36.76 -16.50 34.63
CA MET A 15 -36.73 -15.63 33.45
C MET A 15 -35.63 -14.58 33.50
N THR A 16 -35.21 -14.15 34.70
CA THR A 16 -34.10 -13.20 34.90
C THR A 16 -32.72 -13.86 34.71
N SER A 17 -32.59 -15.15 35.03
CA SER A 17 -31.32 -15.88 34.86
C SER A 17 -31.00 -16.25 33.41
N LEU A 18 -32.00 -16.42 32.53
CA LEU A 18 -31.80 -16.68 31.13
C LEU A 18 -31.37 -15.43 30.32
N LEU A 19 -31.73 -14.23 30.78
CA LEU A 19 -31.28 -12.97 30.15
C LEU A 19 -29.84 -12.59 30.52
N ALA A 20 -29.31 -13.05 31.66
CA ALA A 20 -27.93 -12.78 32.07
C ALA A 20 -26.88 -13.64 31.32
N TRP A 21 -27.26 -14.79 30.80
CA TRP A 21 -26.35 -15.65 30.02
C TRP A 21 -26.23 -15.24 28.55
N GLY A 22 -27.21 -14.48 28.04
CA GLY A 22 -27.17 -13.99 26.65
C GLY A 22 -26.20 -12.82 26.43
N ALA A 23 -25.80 -12.10 27.49
CA ALA A 23 -24.92 -10.93 27.36
C ALA A 23 -23.42 -11.24 27.48
N ALA A 24 -23.04 -12.43 27.96
CA ALA A 24 -21.64 -12.81 28.13
C ALA A 24 -20.99 -13.41 26.87
N ALA A 25 -21.76 -13.65 25.78
CA ALA A 25 -21.29 -14.36 24.62
C ALA A 25 -20.66 -13.47 23.52
N MET A 26 -20.46 -12.15 23.75
CA MET A 26 -20.05 -11.21 22.71
C MET A 26 -18.75 -10.45 22.97
N ALA A 27 -17.97 -10.83 23.95
CA ALA A 27 -16.60 -10.32 24.08
C ALA A 27 -15.63 -11.26 23.36
N GLN A 28 -15.81 -11.43 22.05
CA GLN A 28 -14.79 -12.09 21.26
C GLN A 28 -13.57 -11.15 21.24
N ASP A 29 -12.46 -11.59 21.84
CA ASP A 29 -11.21 -10.82 21.80
C ASP A 29 -10.84 -10.60 20.34
N LEU A 30 -10.72 -9.33 19.96
CA LEU A 30 -10.31 -8.97 18.61
C LEU A 30 -8.89 -9.48 18.36
N PRO A 31 -8.59 -10.02 17.15
CA PRO A 31 -7.30 -10.68 16.86
C PRO A 31 -6.10 -9.75 17.04
N GLY A 32 -6.31 -8.43 16.91
CA GLY A 32 -5.26 -7.42 17.03
C GLY A 32 -5.05 -6.87 18.45
N LYS A 33 -5.80 -7.36 19.45
CA LYS A 33 -5.73 -6.81 20.81
C LYS A 33 -4.30 -6.85 21.39
N GLY A 34 -3.77 -5.68 21.74
CA GLY A 34 -2.41 -5.53 22.30
C GLY A 34 -1.27 -5.60 21.29
N VAL A 35 -1.57 -5.71 19.99
CA VAL A 35 -0.56 -5.77 18.92
C VAL A 35 -0.43 -4.40 18.26
N LYS A 36 0.76 -3.81 18.32
CA LYS A 36 1.11 -2.57 17.62
C LYS A 36 1.45 -2.83 16.17
N VAL A 37 0.98 -1.93 15.30
CA VAL A 37 1.28 -1.95 13.87
C VAL A 37 1.83 -0.59 13.46
N GLN A 38 3.04 -0.56 12.90
CA GLN A 38 3.66 0.64 12.34
C GLN A 38 3.60 0.58 10.81
N PRO A 39 2.62 1.25 10.17
CA PRO A 39 2.56 1.34 8.72
C PRO A 39 3.67 2.24 8.18
N LEU A 40 4.25 1.82 7.06
CA LEU A 40 5.19 2.59 6.26
C LEU A 40 4.58 2.85 4.88
N GLN A 41 4.93 3.97 4.25
CA GLN A 41 4.56 4.28 2.86
C GLN A 41 5.63 5.14 2.21
N SER A 42 5.63 5.19 0.88
CA SER A 42 6.43 6.18 0.13
C SER A 42 5.72 7.54 0.07
N SER A 43 6.33 8.50 -0.61
CA SER A 43 5.75 9.82 -0.87
C SER A 43 4.67 9.82 -1.98
N VAL A 44 4.30 8.66 -2.53
CA VAL A 44 3.29 8.52 -3.58
C VAL A 44 1.88 8.69 -3.00
N ALA A 45 1.16 9.69 -3.49
CA ALA A 45 -0.13 10.12 -2.90
C ALA A 45 -1.22 9.03 -2.91
N GLU A 46 -1.30 8.21 -3.98
CA GLU A 46 -2.26 7.11 -4.06
C GLU A 46 -1.99 6.01 -3.02
N GLU A 47 -0.75 5.83 -2.59
CA GLU A 47 -0.39 4.86 -1.55
C GLU A 47 -0.91 5.29 -0.18
N THR A 48 -1.08 6.58 0.06
CA THR A 48 -1.71 7.08 1.28
C THR A 48 -3.13 6.53 1.43
N PHE A 49 -3.92 6.55 0.36
CA PHE A 49 -5.27 5.98 0.40
C PHE A 49 -5.23 4.48 0.69
N GLN A 50 -4.36 3.73 0.03
CA GLN A 50 -4.20 2.28 0.23
C GLN A 50 -3.76 1.96 1.66
N THR A 51 -2.77 2.68 2.17
CA THR A 51 -2.25 2.50 3.53
C THR A 51 -3.30 2.83 4.59
N LEU A 52 -4.08 3.91 4.39
CA LEU A 52 -5.19 4.28 5.28
C LEU A 52 -6.29 3.21 5.26
N LEU A 53 -6.63 2.66 4.10
CA LEU A 53 -7.65 1.62 3.99
C LEU A 53 -7.26 0.37 4.79
N VAL A 54 -6.01 -0.09 4.64
CA VAL A 54 -5.46 -1.23 5.39
C VAL A 54 -5.41 -0.90 6.89
N SER A 55 -4.93 0.29 7.25
CA SER A 55 -4.86 0.76 8.64
C SER A 55 -6.22 0.75 9.32
N ARG A 56 -7.26 1.27 8.66
CA ARG A 56 -8.62 1.28 9.18
C ARG A 56 -9.22 -0.13 9.34
N ALA A 57 -8.88 -1.05 8.44
CA ALA A 57 -9.28 -2.44 8.58
C ALA A 57 -8.61 -3.10 9.80
N LEU A 58 -7.33 -2.85 10.01
CA LEU A 58 -6.59 -3.36 11.16
C LEU A 58 -7.10 -2.78 12.48
N GLU A 59 -7.39 -1.46 12.54
CA GLU A 59 -8.01 -0.83 13.72
C GLU A 59 -9.34 -1.51 14.09
N LYS A 60 -10.19 -1.83 13.10
CA LYS A 60 -11.45 -2.56 13.33
C LYS A 60 -11.24 -3.97 13.86
N LEU A 61 -10.10 -4.57 13.55
CA LEU A 61 -9.69 -5.88 14.09
C LEU A 61 -8.98 -5.77 15.45
N GLY A 62 -8.88 -4.56 16.03
CA GLY A 62 -8.35 -4.32 17.38
C GLY A 62 -6.85 -4.08 17.45
N TYR A 63 -6.16 -3.91 16.31
CA TYR A 63 -4.74 -3.55 16.28
C TYR A 63 -4.53 -2.09 16.72
N ASP A 64 -3.44 -1.84 17.46
CA ASP A 64 -2.96 -0.49 17.80
C ASP A 64 -2.14 0.07 16.63
N VAL A 65 -2.83 0.68 15.67
CA VAL A 65 -2.20 1.20 14.44
C VAL A 65 -1.59 2.57 14.72
N GLN A 66 -0.27 2.65 14.58
CA GLN A 66 0.50 3.86 14.77
C GLN A 66 0.37 4.82 13.59
N PRO A 67 0.67 6.12 13.75
CA PRO A 67 0.73 7.06 12.63
C PRO A 67 1.63 6.56 11.51
N ILE A 68 1.16 6.71 10.27
CA ILE A 68 1.93 6.29 9.09
C ILE A 68 3.23 7.06 9.04
N LYS A 69 4.36 6.36 8.77
CA LYS A 69 5.65 6.97 8.52
C LYS A 69 5.97 6.94 7.03
N GLU A 70 6.32 8.09 6.49
CA GLU A 70 6.78 8.22 5.12
C GLU A 70 8.28 7.91 5.05
N ILE A 71 8.65 7.00 4.14
CA ILE A 71 10.01 6.52 3.97
C ILE A 71 10.16 5.88 2.58
N GLU A 72 11.31 6.05 1.94
CA GLU A 72 11.54 5.50 0.60
C GLU A 72 11.60 3.97 0.60
N TYR A 73 11.21 3.35 -0.53
CA TYR A 73 10.97 1.90 -0.63
C TYR A 73 12.13 1.04 -0.15
N ALA A 74 13.34 1.27 -0.64
CA ALA A 74 14.50 0.45 -0.25
C ALA A 74 14.69 0.42 1.28
N THR A 75 14.53 1.57 1.93
CA THR A 75 14.65 1.70 3.38
C THR A 75 13.43 1.08 4.09
N ALA A 76 12.22 1.21 3.53
CA ALA A 76 11.00 0.63 4.08
C ALA A 76 11.09 -0.90 4.17
N TYR A 77 11.57 -1.57 3.12
CA TYR A 77 11.73 -3.03 3.14
C TYR A 77 12.75 -3.47 4.20
N VAL A 78 13.87 -2.75 4.34
CA VAL A 78 14.88 -3.04 5.37
C VAL A 78 14.31 -2.79 6.77
N ALA A 79 13.56 -1.70 6.97
CA ALA A 79 12.94 -1.36 8.25
C ALA A 79 11.94 -2.46 8.69
N ILE A 80 11.10 -2.97 7.76
CA ILE A 80 10.18 -4.07 8.06
C ILE A 80 10.96 -5.35 8.39
N ALA A 81 12.01 -5.67 7.62
CA ALA A 81 12.84 -6.86 7.85
C ALA A 81 13.58 -6.85 9.19
N ASN A 82 13.81 -5.66 9.76
CA ASN A 82 14.45 -5.45 11.08
C ASN A 82 13.44 -5.25 12.22
N GLY A 83 12.14 -5.12 11.93
CA GLY A 83 11.10 -4.90 12.93
C GLY A 83 10.84 -3.43 13.29
N ASP A 84 11.45 -2.47 12.59
CA ASP A 84 11.25 -1.02 12.77
C ASP A 84 9.96 -0.51 12.12
N GLY A 85 9.40 -1.31 11.20
CA GLY A 85 8.10 -1.16 10.57
C GLY A 85 7.37 -2.48 10.57
N THR A 86 6.04 -2.45 10.38
CA THR A 86 5.23 -3.68 10.39
C THR A 86 4.73 -4.05 9.00
N LEU A 87 4.33 -3.05 8.20
CA LEU A 87 3.80 -3.27 6.87
C LEU A 87 4.06 -2.08 5.94
N ILE A 88 4.05 -2.39 4.66
CA ILE A 88 3.84 -1.45 3.56
C ILE A 88 2.68 -1.99 2.73
N ALA A 89 1.68 -1.15 2.46
CA ALA A 89 0.49 -1.56 1.70
C ALA A 89 0.76 -1.66 0.19
N ALA A 90 1.69 -0.86 -0.31
CA ALA A 90 2.04 -0.80 -1.73
C ALA A 90 3.33 -1.55 -2.02
N ASN A 91 3.21 -2.70 -2.68
CA ASN A 91 4.33 -3.49 -3.19
C ASN A 91 4.13 -3.71 -4.69
N TRP A 92 4.86 -2.98 -5.50
CA TRP A 92 4.78 -3.01 -6.96
C TRP A 92 5.60 -4.17 -7.54
N VAL A 93 4.92 -5.22 -7.96
CA VAL A 93 5.57 -6.42 -8.55
C VAL A 93 5.52 -6.33 -10.07
N PRO A 94 6.64 -6.58 -10.80
CA PRO A 94 7.97 -7.00 -10.32
C PRO A 94 8.93 -5.87 -9.92
N LEU A 95 8.51 -4.60 -10.01
CA LEU A 95 9.38 -3.42 -9.83
C LEU A 95 10.13 -3.41 -8.49
N HIS A 96 9.50 -3.91 -7.41
CA HIS A 96 10.08 -3.94 -6.07
C HIS A 96 10.72 -5.30 -5.70
N ASP A 97 10.86 -6.23 -6.64
CA ASP A 97 11.41 -7.55 -6.34
C ASP A 97 12.84 -7.50 -5.80
N ASP A 98 13.65 -6.57 -6.31
CA ASP A 98 15.03 -6.42 -5.82
C ASP A 98 15.08 -5.82 -4.41
N PHE A 99 14.22 -4.86 -4.06
CA PHE A 99 14.11 -4.35 -2.68
C PHE A 99 13.71 -5.48 -1.72
N TYR A 100 12.73 -6.29 -2.12
CA TYR A 100 12.27 -7.44 -1.35
C TYR A 100 13.40 -8.46 -1.12
N LYS A 101 14.10 -8.87 -2.18
CA LYS A 101 15.22 -9.82 -2.10
C LYS A 101 16.36 -9.29 -1.24
N ASN A 102 16.75 -8.04 -1.46
CA ASN A 102 17.88 -7.42 -0.74
C ASN A 102 17.59 -7.22 0.75
N ALA A 103 16.33 -7.07 1.15
CA ALA A 103 15.92 -7.00 2.55
C ALA A 103 15.82 -8.39 3.24
N GLY A 104 16.05 -9.48 2.51
CA GLY A 104 16.06 -10.84 3.04
C GLY A 104 14.94 -11.75 2.51
N GLY A 105 14.08 -11.23 1.62
CA GLY A 105 13.03 -12.00 0.94
C GLY A 105 12.12 -12.79 1.89
N ASP A 106 11.67 -13.95 1.46
CA ASP A 106 10.76 -14.83 2.23
C ASP A 106 11.31 -15.27 3.60
N ALA A 107 12.62 -15.13 3.85
CA ALA A 107 13.21 -15.46 5.15
C ALA A 107 12.90 -14.40 6.22
N LYS A 108 12.63 -13.16 5.84
CA LYS A 108 12.38 -12.03 6.75
C LYS A 108 11.07 -11.30 6.49
N LEU A 109 10.53 -11.39 5.29
CA LEU A 109 9.37 -10.65 4.84
C LEU A 109 8.25 -11.61 4.41
N TRP A 110 7.02 -11.21 4.67
CA TRP A 110 5.85 -11.96 4.23
C TRP A 110 5.11 -11.14 3.17
N ARG A 111 4.92 -11.73 1.98
CA ARG A 111 4.25 -11.12 0.83
C ARG A 111 3.24 -12.09 0.25
N LYS A 112 1.95 -11.82 0.43
CA LYS A 112 0.87 -12.70 -0.03
C LYS A 112 -0.31 -11.90 -0.57
N GLY A 113 -0.94 -12.48 -1.59
CA GLY A 113 -2.11 -11.91 -2.23
C GLY A 113 -1.77 -10.73 -3.16
N THR A 114 -2.78 -10.35 -3.94
CA THR A 114 -2.72 -9.19 -4.82
C THR A 114 -4.08 -8.52 -4.76
N TYR A 115 -4.14 -7.28 -4.33
CA TYR A 115 -5.39 -6.53 -4.24
C TYR A 115 -5.62 -5.59 -5.43
N SER A 116 -4.60 -5.33 -6.25
CA SER A 116 -4.69 -4.54 -7.47
C SER A 116 -3.93 -5.24 -8.60
N THR A 117 -4.54 -5.32 -9.76
CA THR A 117 -3.98 -5.95 -10.96
C THR A 117 -4.02 -4.96 -12.12
N ASN A 118 -3.27 -5.27 -13.19
CA ASN A 118 -3.23 -4.46 -14.40
C ASN A 118 -2.74 -3.02 -14.19
N ALA A 119 -1.94 -2.77 -13.13
CA ALA A 119 -1.22 -1.53 -12.99
C ALA A 119 -0.19 -1.41 -14.12
N LEU A 120 -0.13 -0.22 -14.73
CA LEU A 120 0.78 0.07 -15.83
C LEU A 120 1.71 1.21 -15.44
N GLN A 121 2.95 1.10 -15.89
CA GLN A 121 3.94 2.17 -15.78
C GLN A 121 4.47 2.50 -17.17
N GLY A 122 4.68 3.78 -17.45
CA GLY A 122 5.18 4.22 -18.75
C GLY A 122 5.47 5.71 -18.75
N TYR A 123 6.02 6.16 -19.87
CA TYR A 123 6.19 7.59 -20.11
C TYR A 123 4.89 8.21 -20.61
N LEU A 124 4.65 9.43 -20.20
CA LEU A 124 3.48 10.20 -20.62
C LEU A 124 3.93 11.46 -21.34
N ILE A 125 3.23 11.80 -22.40
CA ILE A 125 3.31 13.11 -23.07
C ILE A 125 1.92 13.65 -23.28
N ASP A 126 1.78 14.93 -23.54
CA ASP A 126 0.47 15.50 -23.83
C ASP A 126 -0.11 14.92 -25.14
N LYS A 127 -1.41 14.67 -25.11
CA LYS A 127 -2.12 14.04 -26.23
C LYS A 127 -2.04 14.86 -27.51
N LYS A 128 -2.05 16.18 -27.43
CA LYS A 128 -2.01 17.07 -28.59
C LYS A 128 -0.69 16.88 -29.36
N THR A 129 0.43 16.88 -28.65
CA THR A 129 1.75 16.63 -29.22
C THR A 129 1.85 15.23 -29.78
N ALA A 130 1.39 14.21 -29.03
CA ALA A 130 1.37 12.83 -29.48
C ALA A 130 0.62 12.67 -30.81
N ASP A 131 -0.59 13.22 -30.91
CA ASP A 131 -1.45 13.12 -32.10
C ASP A 131 -0.84 13.89 -33.30
N GLN A 132 -0.35 15.10 -33.05
CA GLN A 132 0.18 16.00 -34.08
C GLN A 132 1.42 15.41 -34.77
N TYR A 133 2.32 14.82 -33.98
CA TYR A 133 3.58 14.27 -34.46
C TYR A 133 3.57 12.75 -34.56
N LYS A 134 2.44 12.10 -34.27
CA LYS A 134 2.24 10.64 -34.32
C LYS A 134 3.25 9.90 -33.44
N ILE A 135 3.48 10.42 -32.23
CA ILE A 135 4.42 9.83 -31.28
C ILE A 135 3.73 8.69 -30.56
N THR A 136 4.26 7.50 -30.66
CA THR A 136 3.72 6.26 -30.07
C THR A 136 4.76 5.48 -29.26
N SER A 137 6.04 5.85 -29.33
CA SER A 137 7.14 5.17 -28.69
C SER A 137 8.21 6.17 -28.27
N ILE A 138 8.84 5.92 -27.12
CA ILE A 138 10.00 6.69 -26.65
C ILE A 138 11.19 6.63 -27.63
N GLU A 139 11.30 5.56 -28.40
CA GLU A 139 12.36 5.41 -29.40
C GLU A 139 12.36 6.54 -30.45
N GLN A 140 11.21 7.16 -30.69
CA GLN A 140 11.10 8.27 -31.62
C GLN A 140 11.86 9.53 -31.17
N LEU A 141 12.24 9.61 -29.88
CA LEU A 141 13.13 10.67 -29.36
C LEU A 141 14.55 10.61 -29.95
N LYS A 142 14.93 9.53 -30.62
CA LYS A 142 16.17 9.46 -31.42
C LYS A 142 16.13 10.37 -32.63
N ASP A 143 14.95 10.75 -33.14
CA ASP A 143 14.83 11.75 -34.20
C ASP A 143 15.03 13.15 -33.60
N PRO A 144 16.06 13.91 -34.03
CA PRO A 144 16.34 15.24 -33.48
C PRO A 144 15.17 16.22 -33.63
N LYS A 145 14.30 16.02 -34.64
CA LYS A 145 13.09 16.86 -34.81
C LYS A 145 12.05 16.61 -33.72
N ILE A 146 11.93 15.36 -33.31
CA ILE A 146 11.02 14.97 -32.22
C ILE A 146 11.64 15.36 -30.88
N ALA A 147 12.92 15.06 -30.65
CA ALA A 147 13.62 15.43 -29.41
C ALA A 147 13.51 16.93 -29.12
N LYS A 148 13.66 17.77 -30.14
CA LYS A 148 13.56 19.24 -30.02
C LYS A 148 12.19 19.73 -29.51
N LEU A 149 11.12 18.95 -29.67
CA LEU A 149 9.80 19.32 -29.13
C LEU A 149 9.77 19.28 -27.59
N PHE A 150 10.68 18.54 -26.99
CA PHE A 150 10.80 18.32 -25.56
C PHE A 150 12.07 18.96 -24.95
N ASP A 151 12.82 19.70 -25.75
CA ASP A 151 14.00 20.47 -25.33
C ASP A 151 13.50 21.82 -24.75
N THR A 152 13.33 21.89 -23.45
CA THR A 152 12.77 23.06 -22.75
C THR A 152 13.84 24.03 -22.26
N ASP A 153 15.07 23.57 -22.10
CA ASP A 153 16.22 24.39 -21.66
C ASP A 153 17.17 24.81 -22.80
N GLY A 154 16.99 24.26 -24.00
CA GLY A 154 17.74 24.62 -25.18
C GLY A 154 19.12 23.97 -25.30
N ASP A 155 19.36 22.86 -24.58
CA ASP A 155 20.65 22.12 -24.63
C ASP A 155 20.73 21.15 -25.82
N GLY A 156 19.67 21.04 -26.61
CA GLY A 156 19.59 20.18 -27.81
C GLY A 156 19.15 18.75 -27.51
N LYS A 157 18.77 18.43 -26.27
CA LYS A 157 18.25 17.12 -25.86
C LYS A 157 16.81 17.22 -25.44
N ALA A 158 16.12 16.08 -25.43
CA ALA A 158 14.77 16.01 -24.87
C ALA A 158 14.82 15.92 -23.35
N ASP A 159 14.05 16.77 -22.70
CA ASP A 159 13.89 16.74 -21.25
C ASP A 159 12.89 15.68 -20.82
N LEU A 160 13.22 14.97 -19.78
CA LEU A 160 12.36 13.98 -19.16
C LEU A 160 12.24 14.24 -17.66
N THR A 161 11.02 14.44 -17.20
CA THR A 161 10.75 14.41 -15.76
C THR A 161 10.73 12.94 -15.31
N GLY A 162 11.76 12.55 -14.59
CA GLY A 162 11.95 11.19 -14.10
C GLY A 162 11.30 10.92 -12.74
N CYS A 163 11.62 9.77 -12.18
CA CYS A 163 11.19 9.36 -10.85
C CYS A 163 12.11 9.92 -9.76
N ASN A 164 11.59 9.99 -8.54
CA ASN A 164 12.39 10.35 -7.37
C ASN A 164 13.55 9.35 -7.18
N PRO A 165 14.70 9.83 -6.68
CA PRO A 165 15.82 8.97 -6.31
C PRO A 165 15.40 7.86 -5.33
N GLY A 166 15.87 6.64 -5.59
CA GLY A 166 15.53 5.46 -4.77
C GLY A 166 14.23 4.75 -5.15
N TRP A 167 13.48 5.26 -6.12
CA TRP A 167 12.32 4.54 -6.65
C TRP A 167 12.75 3.50 -7.70
N GLY A 168 11.99 2.39 -7.82
CA GLY A 168 12.28 1.36 -8.81
C GLY A 168 12.24 1.88 -10.25
N CYS A 169 11.36 2.83 -10.55
CA CYS A 169 11.30 3.45 -11.88
C CYS A 169 12.52 4.32 -12.22
N GLU A 170 13.22 4.90 -11.25
CA GLU A 170 14.49 5.58 -11.50
C GLU A 170 15.53 4.60 -12.09
N ALA A 171 15.66 3.42 -11.51
CA ALA A 171 16.57 2.39 -12.03
C ALA A 171 16.21 1.96 -13.46
N VAL A 172 14.90 1.84 -13.76
CA VAL A 172 14.40 1.54 -15.12
C VAL A 172 14.76 2.65 -16.10
N ILE A 173 14.53 3.92 -15.76
CA ILE A 173 14.85 5.08 -16.59
C ILE A 173 16.35 5.12 -16.87
N ASN A 174 17.19 4.99 -15.85
CA ASN A 174 18.64 4.99 -16.00
C ASN A 174 19.15 3.87 -16.91
N HIS A 175 18.55 2.68 -16.81
CA HIS A 175 18.85 1.57 -17.72
C HIS A 175 18.45 1.90 -19.16
N GLN A 176 17.27 2.46 -19.37
CA GLN A 176 16.75 2.79 -20.70
C GLN A 176 17.56 3.91 -21.37
N ILE A 177 17.96 4.94 -20.64
CA ILE A 177 18.86 5.99 -21.17
C ILE A 177 20.14 5.38 -21.71
N GLN A 178 20.71 4.37 -21.06
CA GLN A 178 21.91 3.69 -21.57
C GLN A 178 21.61 2.80 -22.79
N ALA A 179 20.46 2.15 -22.81
CA ALA A 179 20.08 1.23 -23.90
C ALA A 179 19.67 1.96 -25.19
N TYR A 180 19.15 3.19 -25.09
CA TYR A 180 18.68 3.98 -26.24
C TYR A 180 19.72 4.97 -26.79
N LYS A 181 20.94 4.97 -26.28
CA LYS A 181 22.07 5.79 -26.81
C LYS A 181 22.40 5.53 -28.25
#